data_e094d9cd8da78c98fbd00734f940cc75
#
_entry.id   e094d9cd8da78c98fbd00734f940cc75
#
_cell.length_a   1.000
_cell.length_b   1.000
_cell.length_c   1.000
_cell.angle_alpha   90.00
_cell.angle_beta   90.00
_cell.angle_gamma   90.00
#
_symmetry.space_group_name_H-M   'P 1'
#
loop_
_entity.id
_entity.type
_entity.pdbx_description
1 polymer ?
#
loop_
_entity_poly.entity_id
_entity_poly.type
_entity_poly.pdbx_seq_one_letter_code
_entity_poly.pdbx_strand_id
1 'polypeptide(L)'
;MKKILQITFILASIICFSQNQEIIKERGNLSNSKGNIYKSLEVIDQREDKKIGEVPFGDNKEMREIVFPTTVNNFLSQWYTDSNHKGGKYELVLVLKHLKTYLGETVGKQTEGEIEFSAQTFLKEGDQYKFLYKKDTIYSFGSKNISDVMVKNIPVVFAMFLKKTYTLKPKENPVSIDALADYESYVRTNSEAYKNTQLKDGIYLNHTAFMNQTPEPGNYVFEKNDKGNVLRAVKEENGKKDKISANEMFAYVENGKAYRKTYSGFLELNKNDKGFYLISNRGYLLPAQNSAVFLSVGGGTNAGMYGGVAVGLVGILERGLRQNKARKEEKFPIYIDPLTGEYDFSEE
;
A
#
# COMPACT_ATOMS: atom_id res chain seq x y z
N MET A 1 -12.59 -34.61 -44.57
CA MET A 1 -13.69 -34.17 -43.67
C MET A 1 -13.34 -34.27 -42.18
N LYS A 2 -12.81 -35.40 -41.65
CA LYS A 2 -12.50 -35.54 -40.20
C LYS A 2 -11.50 -34.44 -39.67
N LYS A 3 -10.48 -34.06 -40.41
CA LYS A 3 -9.52 -33.01 -39.97
C LYS A 3 -10.12 -31.60 -39.92
N ILE A 4 -11.03 -31.27 -40.85
CA ILE A 4 -11.73 -29.98 -40.86
C ILE A 4 -12.69 -29.88 -39.64
N LEU A 5 -13.37 -30.99 -39.31
CA LEU A 5 -14.26 -31.03 -38.15
C LEU A 5 -13.52 -30.86 -36.82
N GLN A 6 -12.28 -31.42 -36.70
CA GLN A 6 -11.46 -31.23 -35.51
C GLN A 6 -10.96 -29.79 -35.35
N ILE A 7 -10.58 -29.13 -36.45
CA ILE A 7 -10.13 -27.72 -36.40
C ILE A 7 -11.31 -26.81 -36.03
N THR A 8 -12.51 -27.06 -36.55
CA THR A 8 -13.72 -26.30 -36.23
C THR A 8 -14.10 -26.45 -34.75
N PHE A 9 -13.93 -27.66 -34.18
CA PHE A 9 -14.23 -27.92 -32.77
C PHE A 9 -13.23 -27.23 -31.82
N ILE A 10 -11.94 -27.18 -32.20
CA ILE A 10 -10.90 -26.46 -31.45
C ILE A 10 -11.14 -24.94 -31.50
N LEU A 11 -11.51 -24.38 -32.65
CA LEU A 11 -11.85 -22.95 -32.78
C LEU A 11 -13.11 -22.61 -31.96
N ALA A 12 -14.13 -23.46 -32.00
CA ALA A 12 -15.37 -23.24 -31.23
C ALA A 12 -15.12 -23.29 -29.71
N SER A 13 -14.25 -24.19 -29.22
CA SER A 13 -13.89 -24.24 -27.79
C SER A 13 -13.12 -22.99 -27.34
N ILE A 14 -12.26 -22.41 -28.16
CA ILE A 14 -11.53 -21.18 -27.85
C ILE A 14 -12.50 -19.98 -27.77
N ILE A 15 -13.53 -19.93 -28.60
CA ILE A 15 -14.53 -18.86 -28.59
C ILE A 15 -15.42 -18.94 -27.34
N CYS A 16 -15.77 -20.14 -26.87
CA CYS A 16 -16.57 -20.31 -25.66
C CYS A 16 -15.85 -19.87 -24.38
N PHE A 17 -14.53 -20.06 -24.29
CA PHE A 17 -13.76 -19.60 -23.14
C PHE A 17 -13.61 -18.06 -23.09
N SER A 18 -13.66 -17.37 -24.22
CA SER A 18 -13.54 -15.92 -24.30
C SER A 18 -14.80 -15.15 -23.88
N GLN A 19 -15.95 -15.80 -23.81
CA GLN A 19 -17.23 -15.12 -23.51
C GLN A 19 -17.45 -14.81 -22.03
N ASN A 20 -16.71 -15.48 -21.12
CA ASN A 20 -16.89 -15.36 -19.68
C ASN A 20 -15.77 -14.55 -19.00
N GLN A 21 -15.04 -13.73 -19.74
CA GLN A 21 -13.92 -12.95 -19.21
C GLN A 21 -14.13 -11.45 -19.45
N GLU A 22 -13.74 -10.67 -18.45
CA GLU A 22 -13.65 -9.21 -18.54
C GLU A 22 -12.18 -8.79 -18.55
N ILE A 23 -11.73 -8.28 -19.69
CA ILE A 23 -10.30 -8.02 -19.94
C ILE A 23 -9.91 -6.64 -19.43
N ILE A 24 -8.90 -6.60 -18.56
CA ILE A 24 -8.29 -5.36 -18.09
C ILE A 24 -7.59 -4.66 -19.28
N LYS A 25 -7.86 -3.36 -19.44
CA LYS A 25 -7.24 -2.51 -20.46
C LYS A 25 -6.40 -1.43 -19.78
N GLU A 26 -5.32 -1.03 -20.43
CA GLU A 26 -4.52 0.11 -19.99
C GLU A 26 -5.36 1.37 -19.81
N ARG A 27 -5.08 2.14 -18.77
CA ARG A 27 -5.79 3.38 -18.49
C ARG A 27 -4.86 4.46 -17.96
N GLY A 28 -4.72 5.53 -18.71
CA GLY A 28 -3.75 6.59 -18.46
C GLY A 28 -2.36 6.21 -18.96
N ASN A 29 -1.33 6.77 -18.36
CA ASN A 29 0.05 6.44 -18.69
C ASN A 29 0.88 6.21 -17.42
N LEU A 30 1.96 5.46 -17.57
CA LEU A 30 2.93 5.17 -16.51
C LEU A 30 4.16 6.09 -16.60
N SER A 31 4.09 7.20 -17.34
CA SER A 31 5.25 8.08 -17.54
C SER A 31 5.72 8.72 -16.24
N ASN A 32 7.04 8.78 -16.10
CA ASN A 32 7.71 9.54 -15.04
C ASN A 32 8.04 10.95 -15.55
N SER A 33 7.19 11.93 -15.25
CA SER A 33 7.33 13.32 -15.72
C SER A 33 8.52 14.08 -15.11
N LYS A 34 9.14 13.57 -14.03
CA LYS A 34 10.26 14.22 -13.32
C LYS A 34 11.66 13.76 -13.77
N GLY A 35 11.76 13.10 -14.91
CA GLY A 35 12.98 12.48 -15.38
C GLY A 35 13.00 10.99 -15.09
N ASN A 36 12.96 10.18 -16.14
CA ASN A 36 12.91 8.75 -16.01
C ASN A 36 14.29 8.17 -15.71
N ILE A 37 14.51 7.76 -14.46
CA ILE A 37 15.74 7.06 -14.06
C ILE A 37 15.66 5.56 -14.32
N TYR A 38 14.47 5.03 -14.64
CA TYR A 38 14.23 3.60 -14.87
C TYR A 38 14.10 3.34 -16.38
N LYS A 39 14.87 2.36 -16.88
CA LYS A 39 14.85 1.94 -18.30
C LYS A 39 13.73 0.93 -18.61
N SER A 40 13.29 0.16 -17.60
CA SER A 40 12.30 -0.92 -17.74
C SER A 40 11.56 -1.15 -16.44
N LEU A 41 10.41 -1.84 -16.55
CA LEU A 41 9.66 -2.40 -15.44
C LEU A 41 9.62 -3.92 -15.59
N GLU A 42 10.08 -4.63 -14.57
CA GLU A 42 9.90 -6.07 -14.39
C GLU A 42 8.85 -6.32 -13.31
N VAL A 43 7.94 -7.28 -13.51
CA VAL A 43 6.95 -7.64 -12.51
C VAL A 43 7.14 -9.08 -12.06
N ILE A 44 7.37 -9.26 -10.77
CA ILE A 44 7.42 -10.56 -10.10
C ILE A 44 6.05 -10.80 -9.46
N ASP A 45 5.25 -11.68 -10.04
CA ASP A 45 3.93 -12.01 -9.51
C ASP A 45 4.04 -13.09 -8.43
N GLN A 46 4.00 -12.67 -7.17
CA GLN A 46 4.05 -13.54 -5.99
C GLN A 46 2.68 -13.81 -5.37
N ARG A 47 1.58 -13.45 -6.04
CA ARG A 47 0.26 -13.79 -5.52
C ARG A 47 0.11 -15.30 -5.39
N GLU A 48 -0.36 -15.78 -4.26
CA GLU A 48 -0.69 -17.19 -4.04
C GLU A 48 -1.85 -17.61 -4.95
N ASP A 49 -2.92 -16.80 -4.95
CA ASP A 49 -4.04 -16.97 -5.87
C ASP A 49 -3.97 -15.92 -6.99
N LYS A 50 -3.89 -16.39 -8.24
CA LYS A 50 -3.80 -15.55 -9.43
C LYS A 50 -5.14 -15.01 -9.90
N LYS A 51 -6.26 -15.59 -9.44
CA LYS A 51 -7.61 -15.13 -9.75
C LYS A 51 -7.83 -13.74 -9.12
N ILE A 52 -8.25 -12.76 -9.92
CA ILE A 52 -8.49 -11.39 -9.45
C ILE A 52 -9.87 -11.28 -8.81
N GLY A 53 -10.88 -11.88 -9.43
CA GLY A 53 -12.26 -11.87 -9.01
C GLY A 53 -13.22 -11.96 -10.18
N GLU A 54 -14.50 -11.82 -9.89
CA GLU A 54 -15.57 -11.87 -10.88
C GLU A 54 -16.49 -10.65 -10.73
N VAL A 55 -17.07 -10.20 -11.84
CA VAL A 55 -18.04 -9.10 -11.85
C VAL A 55 -19.26 -9.48 -12.67
N PRO A 56 -20.49 -9.04 -12.27
CA PRO A 56 -21.69 -9.24 -13.06
C PRO A 56 -21.64 -8.37 -14.32
N PHE A 57 -21.96 -8.93 -15.47
CA PHE A 57 -21.96 -8.26 -16.77
C PHE A 57 -23.29 -8.40 -17.49
N GLY A 58 -23.68 -7.34 -18.20
CA GLY A 58 -24.92 -7.28 -18.96
C GLY A 58 -26.19 -7.27 -18.11
N ASP A 59 -27.34 -7.28 -18.77
CA ASP A 59 -28.65 -7.22 -18.11
C ASP A 59 -28.95 -8.49 -17.29
N ASN A 60 -28.43 -9.63 -17.73
CA ASN A 60 -28.59 -10.92 -17.08
C ASN A 60 -27.69 -11.14 -15.86
N LYS A 61 -26.79 -10.17 -15.57
CA LYS A 61 -25.80 -10.23 -14.48
C LYS A 61 -24.96 -11.52 -14.50
N GLU A 62 -24.59 -11.98 -15.70
CA GLU A 62 -23.69 -13.11 -15.85
C GLU A 62 -22.34 -12.80 -15.24
N MET A 63 -21.81 -13.65 -14.35
CA MET A 63 -20.53 -13.45 -13.71
C MET A 63 -19.40 -13.68 -14.70
N ARG A 64 -18.50 -12.71 -14.83
CA ARG A 64 -17.31 -12.77 -15.68
C ARG A 64 -16.04 -12.60 -14.86
N GLU A 65 -15.08 -13.47 -15.11
CA GLU A 65 -13.78 -13.41 -14.48
C GLU A 65 -12.98 -12.21 -15.00
N ILE A 66 -12.40 -11.43 -14.09
CA ILE A 66 -11.49 -10.33 -14.44
C ILE A 66 -10.11 -10.89 -14.71
N VAL A 67 -9.57 -10.63 -15.90
CA VAL A 67 -8.28 -11.15 -16.33
C VAL A 67 -7.40 -10.07 -16.98
N PHE A 68 -6.09 -10.21 -16.89
CA PHE A 68 -5.15 -9.49 -17.74
C PHE A 68 -5.19 -10.08 -19.16
N PRO A 69 -4.95 -9.27 -20.21
CA PRO A 69 -4.92 -9.78 -21.61
C PRO A 69 -3.76 -10.75 -21.87
N THR A 70 -2.72 -10.67 -21.04
CA THR A 70 -1.54 -11.53 -21.03
C THR A 70 -1.13 -11.80 -19.58
N THR A 71 0.09 -12.27 -19.32
CA THR A 71 0.62 -12.30 -17.94
C THR A 71 0.71 -10.87 -17.40
N VAL A 72 0.53 -10.70 -16.09
CA VAL A 72 0.63 -9.37 -15.44
C VAL A 72 1.99 -8.71 -15.71
N ASN A 73 3.07 -9.50 -15.76
CA ASN A 73 4.40 -9.01 -16.12
C ASN A 73 4.41 -8.41 -17.54
N ASN A 74 3.99 -9.16 -18.54
CA ASN A 74 4.00 -8.69 -19.93
C ASN A 74 3.09 -7.46 -20.10
N PHE A 75 1.91 -7.47 -19.51
CA PHE A 75 0.98 -6.35 -19.57
C PHE A 75 1.57 -5.07 -19.00
N LEU A 76 2.06 -5.10 -17.76
CA LEU A 76 2.60 -3.91 -17.10
C LEU A 76 3.93 -3.46 -17.68
N SER A 77 4.81 -4.38 -18.09
CA SER A 77 6.10 -4.06 -18.70
C SER A 77 5.91 -3.40 -20.07
N GLN A 78 4.97 -3.90 -20.89
CA GLN A 78 4.66 -3.28 -22.17
C GLN A 78 4.04 -1.89 -21.98
N TRP A 79 3.04 -1.76 -21.11
CA TRP A 79 2.41 -0.47 -20.80
C TRP A 79 3.43 0.55 -20.25
N TYR A 80 4.40 0.09 -19.44
CA TYR A 80 5.49 0.93 -18.97
C TYR A 80 6.36 1.41 -20.13
N THR A 81 6.75 0.52 -21.03
CA THR A 81 7.58 0.84 -22.20
C THR A 81 6.88 1.84 -23.14
N ASP A 82 5.60 1.64 -23.42
CA ASP A 82 4.80 2.52 -24.25
C ASP A 82 4.61 3.91 -23.64
N SER A 83 4.61 3.99 -22.31
CA SER A 83 4.52 5.24 -21.56
C SER A 83 5.86 5.99 -21.40
N ASN A 84 7.01 5.33 -21.60
CA ASN A 84 8.34 5.87 -21.28
C ASN A 84 9.35 5.65 -22.41
N HIS A 85 9.27 6.48 -23.45
CA HIS A 85 10.14 6.36 -24.64
C HIS A 85 11.63 6.67 -24.41
N LYS A 86 11.98 7.32 -23.29
CA LYS A 86 13.38 7.63 -22.93
C LYS A 86 13.80 6.72 -21.77
N GLY A 87 14.71 5.80 -22.05
CA GLY A 87 15.26 4.90 -21.05
C GLY A 87 16.11 5.59 -19.99
N GLY A 88 15.95 5.17 -18.74
CA GLY A 88 16.82 5.52 -17.63
C GLY A 88 18.01 4.57 -17.50
N LYS A 89 18.72 4.66 -16.37
CA LYS A 89 19.88 3.82 -16.05
C LYS A 89 19.48 2.49 -15.37
N TYR A 90 18.49 2.55 -14.48
CA TYR A 90 18.13 1.45 -13.58
C TYR A 90 16.92 0.66 -14.08
N GLU A 91 16.72 -0.53 -13.54
CA GLU A 91 15.49 -1.30 -13.71
C GLU A 91 14.58 -1.08 -12.49
N LEU A 92 13.29 -0.96 -12.73
CA LEU A 92 12.27 -0.95 -11.68
C LEU A 92 11.71 -2.36 -11.57
N VAL A 93 11.67 -2.92 -10.37
CA VAL A 93 11.04 -4.22 -10.11
C VAL A 93 9.81 -4.00 -9.24
N LEU A 94 8.67 -4.52 -9.66
CA LEU A 94 7.43 -4.57 -8.91
C LEU A 94 7.18 -6.00 -8.48
N VAL A 95 7.09 -6.23 -7.18
CA VAL A 95 6.65 -7.50 -6.59
C VAL A 95 5.18 -7.36 -6.23
N LEU A 96 4.32 -8.08 -6.96
CA LEU A 96 2.87 -8.09 -6.71
C LEU A 96 2.54 -9.22 -5.72
N LYS A 97 2.09 -8.86 -4.52
CA LYS A 97 1.77 -9.79 -3.43
C LYS A 97 0.28 -10.16 -3.39
N HIS A 98 -0.60 -9.19 -3.66
CA HIS A 98 -2.05 -9.40 -3.61
C HIS A 98 -2.77 -8.49 -4.60
N LEU A 99 -3.79 -9.03 -5.26
CA LEU A 99 -4.73 -8.29 -6.09
C LEU A 99 -6.03 -9.09 -6.15
N LYS A 100 -7.05 -8.61 -5.46
CA LYS A 100 -8.38 -9.21 -5.41
C LYS A 100 -9.46 -8.16 -5.56
N THR A 101 -10.60 -8.57 -6.05
CA THR A 101 -11.79 -7.74 -6.10
C THR A 101 -12.95 -8.43 -5.41
N TYR A 102 -13.74 -7.65 -4.68
CA TYR A 102 -14.93 -8.11 -3.98
C TYR A 102 -16.11 -7.20 -4.29
N LEU A 103 -17.28 -7.80 -4.40
CA LEU A 103 -18.55 -7.07 -4.47
C LEU A 103 -19.17 -7.04 -3.08
N GLY A 104 -19.52 -5.84 -2.64
CA GLY A 104 -20.24 -5.62 -1.40
C GLY A 104 -21.77 -5.58 -1.59
N GLU A 105 -22.45 -5.01 -0.62
CA GLU A 105 -23.89 -4.89 -0.62
C GLU A 105 -24.40 -3.84 -1.65
N THR A 106 -25.62 -4.04 -2.10
CA THR A 106 -26.35 -3.06 -2.91
C THR A 106 -27.27 -2.25 -2.02
N VAL A 107 -26.98 -0.95 -1.90
CA VAL A 107 -27.83 -0.01 -1.15
C VAL A 107 -28.52 0.93 -2.14
N GLY A 108 -29.80 0.81 -2.27
CA GLY A 108 -30.59 1.54 -3.25
C GLY A 108 -30.23 1.12 -4.68
N LYS A 109 -29.62 2.04 -5.43
CA LYS A 109 -29.17 1.81 -6.83
C LYS A 109 -27.65 1.65 -6.94
N GLN A 110 -26.91 1.67 -5.85
CA GLN A 110 -25.45 1.58 -5.86
C GLN A 110 -25.02 0.26 -5.24
N THR A 111 -24.11 -0.42 -5.91
CA THR A 111 -23.41 -1.59 -5.40
C THR A 111 -22.03 -1.16 -4.96
N GLU A 112 -21.61 -1.61 -3.78
CA GLU A 112 -20.25 -1.43 -3.31
C GLU A 112 -19.31 -2.43 -3.96
N GLY A 113 -18.05 -2.05 -4.14
CA GLY A 113 -16.99 -2.92 -4.65
C GLY A 113 -15.65 -2.51 -4.06
N GLU A 114 -14.78 -3.47 -3.90
CA GLU A 114 -13.47 -3.29 -3.31
C GLU A 114 -12.38 -3.92 -4.17
N ILE A 115 -11.22 -3.25 -4.22
CA ILE A 115 -9.98 -3.78 -4.78
C ILE A 115 -8.97 -3.83 -3.66
N GLU A 116 -8.60 -5.02 -3.25
CA GLU A 116 -7.48 -5.27 -2.36
C GLU A 116 -6.19 -5.31 -3.18
N PHE A 117 -5.19 -4.57 -2.74
CA PHE A 117 -3.93 -4.43 -3.44
C PHE A 117 -2.76 -4.43 -2.46
N SER A 118 -1.79 -5.30 -2.72
CA SER A 118 -0.51 -5.32 -2.01
C SER A 118 0.63 -5.47 -3.01
N ALA A 119 1.58 -4.53 -2.99
CA ALA A 119 2.76 -4.57 -3.83
C ALA A 119 3.95 -3.87 -3.17
N GLN A 120 5.14 -4.28 -3.62
CA GLN A 120 6.43 -3.68 -3.24
C GLN A 120 7.18 -3.29 -4.51
N THR A 121 8.02 -2.25 -4.45
CA THR A 121 8.91 -1.90 -5.54
C THR A 121 10.35 -1.80 -5.08
N PHE A 122 11.25 -2.15 -6.02
CA PHE A 122 12.69 -2.11 -5.83
C PHE A 122 13.37 -1.47 -7.03
N LEU A 123 14.43 -0.72 -6.77
CA LEU A 123 15.39 -0.32 -7.80
C LEU A 123 16.38 -1.47 -7.96
N LYS A 124 16.56 -1.97 -9.20
CA LYS A 124 17.52 -3.01 -9.55
C LYS A 124 18.71 -2.41 -10.27
N GLU A 125 19.91 -2.73 -9.78
CA GLU A 125 21.19 -2.38 -10.36
C GLU A 125 22.07 -3.63 -10.39
N GLY A 126 22.22 -4.26 -11.56
CA GLY A 126 22.80 -5.60 -11.69
C GLY A 126 21.97 -6.61 -10.91
N ASP A 127 22.61 -7.38 -10.03
CA ASP A 127 21.95 -8.41 -9.19
C ASP A 127 21.57 -7.88 -7.80
N GLN A 128 21.59 -6.56 -7.61
CA GLN A 128 21.27 -5.91 -6.35
C GLN A 128 19.94 -5.18 -6.43
N TYR A 129 19.13 -5.32 -5.37
CA TYR A 129 17.79 -4.75 -5.25
C TYR A 129 17.72 -3.82 -4.05
N LYS A 130 17.31 -2.57 -4.25
CA LYS A 130 17.14 -1.57 -3.22
C LYS A 130 15.66 -1.25 -3.05
N PHE A 131 15.12 -1.44 -1.88
CA PHE A 131 13.70 -1.19 -1.59
C PHE A 131 13.33 0.28 -1.82
N LEU A 132 12.20 0.50 -2.48
CA LEU A 132 11.65 1.83 -2.76
C LEU A 132 10.36 2.08 -1.98
N TYR A 133 9.34 1.22 -2.19
CA TYR A 133 8.01 1.46 -1.70
C TYR A 133 7.23 0.17 -1.48
N LYS A 134 6.33 0.19 -0.51
CA LYS A 134 5.30 -0.81 -0.27
C LYS A 134 3.95 -0.11 -0.09
N LYS A 135 2.89 -0.73 -0.58
CA LYS A 135 1.53 -0.34 -0.27
C LYS A 135 0.63 -1.55 -0.14
N ASP A 136 -0.01 -1.64 1.02
CA ASP A 136 -1.11 -2.56 1.30
C ASP A 136 -2.34 -1.69 1.53
N THR A 137 -3.42 -1.95 0.78
CA THR A 137 -4.59 -1.09 0.84
C THR A 137 -5.82 -1.74 0.23
N ILE A 138 -6.98 -1.28 0.68
CA ILE A 138 -8.27 -1.60 0.09
C ILE A 138 -8.83 -0.31 -0.52
N TYR A 139 -9.14 -0.36 -1.81
CA TYR A 139 -9.85 0.70 -2.50
C TYR A 139 -11.32 0.35 -2.60
N SER A 140 -12.19 1.18 -2.04
CA SER A 140 -13.63 0.96 -2.06
C SER A 140 -14.33 1.93 -3.00
N PHE A 141 -15.35 1.45 -3.70
CA PHE A 141 -16.12 2.17 -4.70
C PHE A 141 -17.61 1.95 -4.47
N GLY A 142 -18.42 2.92 -4.84
CA GLY A 142 -19.88 2.76 -4.91
C GLY A 142 -20.36 3.19 -6.30
N SER A 143 -21.09 2.32 -7.02
CA SER A 143 -21.58 2.64 -8.37
C SER A 143 -22.84 1.85 -8.73
N LYS A 144 -23.68 2.44 -9.62
CA LYS A 144 -24.74 1.71 -10.31
C LYS A 144 -24.18 0.69 -11.31
N ASN A 145 -22.98 0.99 -11.85
CA ASN A 145 -22.26 0.15 -12.80
C ASN A 145 -20.94 -0.30 -12.21
N ILE A 146 -21.02 -1.04 -11.10
CA ILE A 146 -19.86 -1.41 -10.29
C ILE A 146 -18.84 -2.25 -11.06
N SER A 147 -19.29 -3.13 -11.94
CA SER A 147 -18.43 -4.00 -12.75
C SER A 147 -17.46 -3.20 -13.60
N ASP A 148 -17.99 -2.23 -14.35
CA ASP A 148 -17.20 -1.36 -15.20
C ASP A 148 -16.23 -0.49 -14.37
N VAL A 149 -16.67 -0.01 -13.21
CA VAL A 149 -15.85 0.78 -12.29
C VAL A 149 -14.70 -0.04 -11.75
N MET A 150 -14.92 -1.27 -11.31
CA MET A 150 -13.88 -2.11 -10.74
C MET A 150 -12.83 -2.47 -11.78
N VAL A 151 -13.22 -2.99 -12.94
CA VAL A 151 -12.29 -3.36 -14.03
C VAL A 151 -11.44 -2.16 -14.46
N LYS A 152 -12.06 -0.99 -14.62
CA LYS A 152 -11.37 0.25 -15.02
C LYS A 152 -10.43 0.81 -13.94
N ASN A 153 -10.64 0.50 -12.68
CA ASN A 153 -9.79 1.02 -11.60
C ASN A 153 -8.59 0.14 -11.28
N ILE A 154 -8.56 -1.13 -11.68
CA ILE A 154 -7.36 -1.96 -11.50
C ILE A 154 -6.11 -1.31 -12.11
N PRO A 155 -6.08 -0.91 -13.40
CA PRO A 155 -4.92 -0.24 -13.97
C PRO A 155 -4.63 1.12 -13.32
N VAL A 156 -5.65 1.84 -12.84
CA VAL A 156 -5.47 3.11 -12.12
C VAL A 156 -4.71 2.89 -10.80
N VAL A 157 -5.01 1.81 -10.08
CA VAL A 157 -4.31 1.44 -8.84
C VAL A 157 -2.82 1.22 -9.12
N PHE A 158 -2.47 0.46 -10.17
CA PHE A 158 -1.07 0.29 -10.58
C PHE A 158 -0.40 1.61 -10.97
N ALA A 159 -1.09 2.45 -11.74
CA ALA A 159 -0.54 3.74 -12.15
C ALA A 159 -0.28 4.66 -10.94
N MET A 160 -1.19 4.72 -9.97
CA MET A 160 -1.01 5.49 -8.75
C MET A 160 0.17 4.98 -7.92
N PHE A 161 0.28 3.67 -7.76
CA PHE A 161 1.35 3.02 -7.03
C PHE A 161 2.72 3.30 -7.65
N LEU A 162 2.88 3.10 -8.96
CA LEU A 162 4.12 3.37 -9.68
C LEU A 162 4.49 4.84 -9.67
N LYS A 163 3.53 5.76 -9.86
CA LYS A 163 3.80 7.21 -9.78
C LYS A 163 4.25 7.65 -8.39
N LYS A 164 3.74 7.04 -7.33
CA LYS A 164 4.25 7.28 -5.98
C LYS A 164 5.67 6.76 -5.85
N THR A 165 5.96 5.55 -6.36
CA THR A 165 7.31 4.97 -6.38
C THR A 165 8.34 5.92 -7.00
N TYR A 166 8.03 6.58 -8.12
CA TYR A 166 8.96 7.51 -8.80
C TYR A 166 9.37 8.72 -7.96
N THR A 167 8.63 9.04 -6.93
CA THR A 167 8.93 10.18 -6.04
C THR A 167 9.85 9.83 -4.88
N LEU A 168 10.19 8.55 -4.72
CA LEU A 168 10.90 8.05 -3.56
C LEU A 168 12.36 7.74 -3.89
N LYS A 169 13.19 7.78 -2.87
CA LYS A 169 14.61 7.38 -2.95
C LYS A 169 14.74 5.92 -2.46
N PRO A 170 15.57 5.11 -3.09
CA PRO A 170 15.82 3.75 -2.63
C PRO A 170 16.49 3.75 -1.26
N LYS A 171 16.20 2.74 -0.44
CA LYS A 171 16.95 2.47 0.80
C LYS A 171 18.38 2.07 0.45
N GLU A 172 19.33 2.43 1.31
CA GLU A 172 20.77 2.26 1.03
C GLU A 172 21.24 0.80 1.02
N ASN A 173 20.60 -0.06 1.81
CA ASN A 173 21.02 -1.46 1.95
C ASN A 173 20.45 -2.32 0.78
N PRO A 174 21.30 -2.70 -0.19
CA PRO A 174 20.89 -3.56 -1.26
C PRO A 174 20.77 -5.02 -0.78
N VAL A 175 19.91 -5.78 -1.44
CA VAL A 175 19.67 -7.20 -1.16
C VAL A 175 19.74 -8.03 -2.45
N SER A 176 19.89 -9.35 -2.33
CA SER A 176 19.79 -10.28 -3.44
C SER A 176 18.34 -10.55 -3.83
N ILE A 177 18.15 -11.21 -4.99
CA ILE A 177 16.82 -11.63 -5.47
C ILE A 177 16.11 -12.54 -4.46
N ASP A 178 16.86 -13.40 -3.76
CA ASP A 178 16.27 -14.35 -2.80
C ASP A 178 15.55 -13.64 -1.64
N ALA A 179 16.04 -12.47 -1.22
CA ALA A 179 15.40 -11.68 -0.18
C ALA A 179 14.03 -11.13 -0.62
N LEU A 180 13.77 -11.02 -1.93
CA LEU A 180 12.49 -10.53 -2.44
C LEU A 180 11.36 -11.54 -2.26
N ALA A 181 11.68 -12.82 -2.08
CA ALA A 181 10.67 -13.85 -1.82
C ALA A 181 9.84 -13.53 -0.57
N ASP A 182 10.53 -13.12 0.51
CA ASP A 182 9.92 -12.60 1.74
C ASP A 182 10.78 -11.47 2.32
N TYR A 183 10.68 -10.29 1.69
CA TYR A 183 11.47 -9.13 2.10
C TYR A 183 11.09 -8.60 3.49
N GLU A 184 9.88 -8.81 3.94
CA GLU A 184 9.45 -8.44 5.30
C GLU A 184 10.16 -9.27 6.37
N SER A 185 10.19 -10.59 6.20
CA SER A 185 10.95 -11.48 7.08
C SER A 185 12.44 -11.17 7.04
N TYR A 186 12.99 -10.88 5.85
CA TYR A 186 14.36 -10.44 5.72
C TYR A 186 14.64 -9.18 6.57
N VAL A 187 13.78 -8.16 6.51
CA VAL A 187 13.94 -6.94 7.31
C VAL A 187 13.78 -7.21 8.79
N ARG A 188 12.81 -8.02 9.20
CA ARG A 188 12.66 -8.44 10.61
C ARG A 188 13.93 -9.11 11.12
N THR A 189 14.49 -10.04 10.35
CA THR A 189 15.70 -10.78 10.77
C THR A 189 16.95 -9.90 10.80
N ASN A 190 17.03 -8.86 9.95
CA ASN A 190 18.27 -8.11 9.75
C ASN A 190 18.27 -6.70 10.38
N SER A 191 17.13 -6.15 10.83
CA SER A 191 17.09 -4.85 11.48
C SER A 191 17.55 -4.89 12.93
N GLU A 192 18.29 -3.88 13.36
CA GLU A 192 18.80 -3.76 14.73
C GLU A 192 17.68 -3.73 15.79
N ALA A 193 16.54 -3.07 15.48
CA ALA A 193 15.40 -3.01 16.39
C ALA A 193 14.79 -4.40 16.66
N TYR A 194 14.86 -5.31 15.68
CA TYR A 194 14.39 -6.68 15.88
C TYR A 194 15.42 -7.60 16.53
N LYS A 195 16.72 -7.43 16.20
CA LYS A 195 17.81 -8.22 16.77
C LYS A 195 18.04 -7.92 18.24
N ASN A 196 17.97 -6.66 18.63
CA ASN A 196 18.31 -6.23 19.97
C ASN A 196 17.19 -6.58 20.96
N THR A 197 17.54 -7.14 22.09
CA THR A 197 16.64 -7.37 23.23
C THR A 197 16.31 -6.08 23.96
N GLN A 198 17.24 -5.13 23.96
CA GLN A 198 17.08 -3.81 24.55
C GLN A 198 17.26 -2.73 23.47
N LEU A 199 16.26 -1.89 23.31
CA LEU A 199 16.30 -0.77 22.39
C LEU A 199 17.14 0.37 22.96
N LYS A 200 17.81 1.12 22.09
CA LYS A 200 18.61 2.29 22.49
C LYS A 200 17.70 3.44 22.87
N ASP A 201 17.90 4.02 24.04
CA ASP A 201 17.20 5.21 24.47
C ASP A 201 17.46 6.39 23.54
N GLY A 202 16.43 7.23 23.33
CA GLY A 202 16.52 8.43 22.50
C GLY A 202 15.30 8.65 21.61
N ILE A 203 15.43 9.60 20.70
CA ILE A 203 14.39 10.07 19.81
C ILE A 203 14.66 9.57 18.41
N TYR A 204 13.61 9.11 17.75
CA TYR A 204 13.65 8.61 16.37
C TYR A 204 12.68 9.44 15.52
N LEU A 205 13.21 10.21 14.57
CA LEU A 205 12.40 11.10 13.73
C LEU A 205 11.65 10.34 12.61
N ASN A 206 12.12 9.15 12.26
CA ASN A 206 11.49 8.34 11.22
C ASN A 206 11.63 6.85 11.51
N HIS A 207 10.84 6.06 10.78
CA HIS A 207 10.81 4.61 10.89
C HIS A 207 12.20 3.97 10.64
N THR A 208 12.94 4.42 9.63
CA THR A 208 14.26 3.87 9.30
C THR A 208 15.26 4.05 10.44
N ALA A 209 15.29 5.23 11.06
CA ALA A 209 16.13 5.51 12.21
C ALA A 209 15.79 4.57 13.39
N PHE A 210 14.48 4.35 13.65
CA PHE A 210 14.04 3.41 14.68
C PHE A 210 14.48 1.98 14.38
N MET A 211 14.27 1.50 13.15
CA MET A 211 14.64 0.15 12.73
C MET A 211 16.15 -0.11 12.82
N ASN A 212 16.97 0.90 12.50
CA ASN A 212 18.42 0.84 12.57
C ASN A 212 18.99 1.16 13.97
N GLN A 213 18.13 1.49 14.94
CA GLN A 213 18.52 1.91 16.29
C GLN A 213 19.56 3.07 16.26
N THR A 214 19.31 4.06 15.41
CA THR A 214 20.08 5.30 15.26
C THR A 214 19.26 6.49 15.75
N PRO A 215 19.17 6.71 17.07
CA PRO A 215 18.44 7.85 17.64
C PRO A 215 19.15 9.17 17.29
N GLU A 216 18.42 10.27 17.40
CA GLU A 216 18.98 11.63 17.26
C GLU A 216 20.13 11.84 18.26
N PRO A 217 21.25 12.40 17.80
CA PRO A 217 22.43 12.57 18.64
C PRO A 217 22.22 13.60 19.75
N GLY A 218 22.64 13.26 20.96
CA GLY A 218 22.62 14.13 22.15
C GLY A 218 21.72 13.62 23.25
N ASN A 219 21.90 14.23 24.42
CA ASN A 219 21.15 13.90 25.62
C ASN A 219 19.88 14.74 25.68
N TYR A 220 18.76 14.19 25.23
CA TYR A 220 17.45 14.84 25.26
C TYR A 220 16.71 14.52 26.56
N VAL A 221 16.08 15.53 27.15
CA VAL A 221 15.15 15.39 28.28
C VAL A 221 13.75 15.60 27.76
N PHE A 222 12.83 14.71 28.14
CA PHE A 222 11.42 14.78 27.72
C PHE A 222 10.65 15.76 28.62
N GLU A 223 10.08 16.82 28.06
CA GLU A 223 9.11 17.66 28.71
C GLU A 223 7.71 17.03 28.56
N LYS A 224 7.09 16.72 29.69
CA LYS A 224 5.76 16.08 29.78
C LYS A 224 4.74 17.04 30.41
N ASN A 225 3.48 16.94 29.99
CA ASN A 225 2.40 17.66 30.66
C ASN A 225 1.98 16.97 31.98
N ASP A 226 1.03 17.55 32.71
CA ASP A 226 0.52 17.04 34.00
C ASP A 226 -0.09 15.63 33.88
N LYS A 227 -0.46 15.19 32.66
CA LYS A 227 -0.97 13.84 32.37
C LYS A 227 0.12 12.86 31.96
N GLY A 228 1.40 13.27 32.02
CA GLY A 228 2.54 12.43 31.62
C GLY A 228 2.75 12.32 30.09
N ASN A 229 1.99 13.05 29.26
CA ASN A 229 2.17 13.00 27.82
C ASN A 229 3.37 13.85 27.39
N VAL A 230 4.25 13.28 26.56
CA VAL A 230 5.41 13.97 25.99
C VAL A 230 4.93 15.08 25.05
N LEU A 231 5.36 16.31 25.31
CA LEU A 231 5.10 17.49 24.51
C LEU A 231 6.25 17.77 23.53
N ARG A 232 7.47 17.60 24.00
CA ARG A 232 8.72 17.80 23.25
C ARG A 232 9.89 17.17 24.00
N ALA A 233 10.99 17.05 23.31
CA ALA A 233 12.29 16.75 23.90
C ALA A 233 13.21 17.97 23.75
N VAL A 234 14.04 18.22 24.74
CA VAL A 234 14.95 19.35 24.82
C VAL A 234 16.35 18.85 25.15
N LYS A 235 17.33 19.29 24.38
CA LYS A 235 18.74 19.19 24.78
C LYS A 235 19.34 20.59 24.94
N GLU A 236 20.22 20.75 25.88
CA GLU A 236 20.98 21.96 26.06
C GLU A 236 22.47 21.67 25.84
N GLU A 237 23.05 22.30 24.85
CA GLU A 237 24.45 22.13 24.50
C GLU A 237 25.06 23.49 24.17
N ASN A 238 26.18 23.82 24.86
CA ASN A 238 26.86 25.11 24.68
C ASN A 238 25.96 26.33 24.87
N GLY A 239 25.02 26.29 25.82
CA GLY A 239 24.08 27.36 26.11
C GLY A 239 22.95 27.56 25.07
N LYS A 240 22.90 26.69 24.06
CA LYS A 240 21.77 26.62 23.08
C LYS A 240 20.81 25.52 23.44
N LYS A 241 19.51 25.85 23.38
CA LYS A 241 18.43 24.87 23.55
C LYS A 241 17.93 24.41 22.20
N ASP A 242 18.13 23.15 21.92
CA ASP A 242 17.56 22.46 20.77
C ASP A 242 16.30 21.72 21.20
N LYS A 243 15.23 21.81 20.39
CA LYS A 243 13.91 21.30 20.75
C LYS A 243 13.33 20.50 19.59
N ILE A 244 12.88 19.28 19.88
CA ILE A 244 12.16 18.42 18.95
C ILE A 244 10.72 18.27 19.45
N SER A 245 9.76 18.74 18.66
CA SER A 245 8.34 18.61 18.98
C SER A 245 7.91 17.14 18.94
N ALA A 246 6.94 16.77 19.80
CA ALA A 246 6.32 15.45 19.75
C ALA A 246 5.75 15.10 18.36
N ASN A 247 5.38 16.10 17.55
CA ASN A 247 4.84 15.86 16.20
C ASN A 247 5.90 15.55 15.15
N GLU A 248 7.17 15.84 15.45
CA GLU A 248 8.31 15.53 14.58
C GLU A 248 8.88 14.13 14.84
N MET A 249 8.49 13.51 15.97
CA MET A 249 8.97 12.19 16.38
C MET A 249 8.15 11.09 15.70
N PHE A 250 8.81 10.10 15.17
CA PHE A 250 8.21 8.82 14.83
C PHE A 250 7.98 7.98 16.10
N ALA A 251 9.01 7.88 16.93
CA ALA A 251 9.01 7.15 18.19
C ALA A 251 10.06 7.73 19.15
N TYR A 252 9.95 7.39 20.41
CA TYR A 252 11.05 7.55 21.36
C TYR A 252 11.22 6.29 22.20
N VAL A 253 12.41 6.09 22.74
CA VAL A 253 12.73 5.05 23.70
C VAL A 253 13.21 5.70 24.98
N GLU A 254 12.63 5.31 26.12
CA GLU A 254 12.98 5.81 27.45
C GLU A 254 13.07 4.60 28.39
N ASN A 255 14.24 4.41 29.02
CA ASN A 255 14.52 3.26 29.90
C ASN A 255 14.27 1.90 29.22
N GLY A 256 14.64 1.77 27.95
CA GLY A 256 14.48 0.58 27.13
C GLY A 256 13.05 0.30 26.66
N LYS A 257 12.06 1.15 27.01
CA LYS A 257 10.68 1.05 26.55
C LYS A 257 10.45 1.96 25.36
N ALA A 258 9.91 1.42 24.28
CA ALA A 258 9.59 2.19 23.09
C ALA A 258 8.15 2.74 23.14
N TYR A 259 7.98 3.94 22.58
CA TYR A 259 6.70 4.61 22.46
C TYR A 259 6.54 5.16 21.05
N ARG A 260 5.49 4.76 20.36
CA ARG A 260 5.18 5.16 19.00
C ARG A 260 4.25 6.37 18.97
N LYS A 261 4.58 7.39 18.19
CA LYS A 261 3.69 8.53 17.96
C LYS A 261 2.44 8.07 17.22
N THR A 262 1.29 8.41 17.79
CA THR A 262 -0.04 8.22 17.19
C THR A 262 -0.72 9.56 17.00
N TYR A 263 -1.89 9.57 16.37
CA TYR A 263 -2.69 10.78 16.24
C TYR A 263 -3.05 11.41 17.61
N SER A 264 -3.28 10.57 18.62
CA SER A 264 -3.73 11.00 19.96
C SER A 264 -2.61 11.14 21.00
N GLY A 265 -1.34 11.03 20.60
CA GLY A 265 -0.18 11.07 21.51
C GLY A 265 0.76 9.89 21.27
N PHE A 266 1.42 9.44 22.31
CA PHE A 266 2.30 8.27 22.25
C PHE A 266 1.62 7.07 22.90
N LEU A 267 1.77 5.90 22.29
CA LEU A 267 1.41 4.60 22.86
C LEU A 267 2.63 3.74 23.00
N GLU A 268 2.67 2.92 24.04
CA GLU A 268 3.73 1.94 24.24
C GLU A 268 3.79 0.97 23.07
N LEU A 269 4.98 0.81 22.51
CA LEU A 269 5.26 -0.07 21.39
C LEU A 269 5.87 -1.36 21.93
N ASN A 270 5.10 -2.41 21.92
CA ASN A 270 5.49 -3.73 22.38
C ASN A 270 6.14 -4.53 21.24
N LYS A 271 6.81 -5.64 21.60
CA LYS A 271 7.46 -6.54 20.65
C LYS A 271 7.18 -8.00 21.02
N ASN A 272 6.87 -8.81 20.00
CA ASN A 272 6.80 -10.27 20.10
C ASN A 272 7.38 -10.92 18.84
N ASP A 273 7.19 -12.23 18.66
CA ASP A 273 7.72 -12.98 17.51
C ASP A 273 7.12 -12.53 16.17
N LYS A 274 5.89 -11.98 16.15
CA LYS A 274 5.25 -11.43 14.95
C LYS A 274 5.78 -10.05 14.59
N GLY A 275 6.27 -9.26 15.57
CA GLY A 275 6.80 -7.93 15.31
C GLY A 275 6.51 -6.91 16.41
N PHE A 276 6.67 -5.64 16.06
CA PHE A 276 6.26 -4.51 16.91
C PHE A 276 4.76 -4.27 16.81
N TYR A 277 4.09 -4.05 17.93
CA TYR A 277 2.64 -3.81 17.97
C TYR A 277 2.23 -2.82 19.08
N LEU A 278 1.08 -2.21 18.87
CA LEU A 278 0.38 -1.36 19.84
C LEU A 278 -0.89 -2.05 20.31
N ILE A 279 -1.29 -1.84 21.57
CA ILE A 279 -2.62 -2.23 22.04
C ILE A 279 -3.57 -1.05 21.81
N SER A 280 -4.38 -1.15 20.76
CA SER A 280 -5.25 -0.05 20.32
C SER A 280 -6.42 -0.56 19.46
N ASN A 281 -7.13 0.33 18.83
CA ASN A 281 -8.10 0.03 17.79
C ASN A 281 -7.99 1.06 16.65
N ARG A 282 -8.56 0.72 15.49
CA ARG A 282 -8.50 1.54 14.27
C ARG A 282 -9.05 2.96 14.48
N GLY A 283 -10.14 3.08 15.21
CA GLY A 283 -10.78 4.37 15.49
C GLY A 283 -9.92 5.30 16.33
N TYR A 284 -9.02 4.76 17.16
CA TYR A 284 -8.09 5.54 17.96
C TYR A 284 -6.82 5.94 17.18
N LEU A 285 -6.33 5.09 16.29
CA LEU A 285 -5.08 5.30 15.55
C LEU A 285 -5.24 6.18 14.32
N LEU A 286 -6.41 6.16 13.66
CA LEU A 286 -6.66 6.91 12.44
C LEU A 286 -7.53 8.15 12.71
N PRO A 287 -7.23 9.29 12.09
CA PRO A 287 -8.09 10.46 12.15
C PRO A 287 -9.44 10.16 11.49
N ALA A 288 -10.51 10.75 12.03
CA ALA A 288 -11.90 10.51 11.61
C ALA A 288 -12.20 10.78 10.12
N GLN A 289 -11.31 11.48 9.42
CA GLN A 289 -11.52 11.92 8.03
C GLN A 289 -10.71 11.15 6.97
N ASN A 290 -9.77 10.27 7.32
CA ASN A 290 -8.79 9.72 6.37
C ASN A 290 -8.91 8.21 6.12
N SER A 291 -10.04 7.60 6.38
CA SER A 291 -10.15 6.13 6.30
C SER A 291 -10.59 5.57 4.95
N ALA A 292 -10.67 6.39 3.90
CA ALA A 292 -10.89 5.87 2.56
C ALA A 292 -10.20 6.75 1.52
N VAL A 293 -9.31 6.16 0.74
CA VAL A 293 -8.89 6.73 -0.54
C VAL A 293 -9.98 6.37 -1.54
N PHE A 294 -10.83 7.32 -1.87
CA PHE A 294 -11.84 7.13 -2.91
C PHE A 294 -11.23 7.46 -4.25
N LEU A 295 -11.11 6.45 -5.10
CA LEU A 295 -10.85 6.66 -6.52
C LEU A 295 -12.16 6.89 -7.23
N SER A 296 -12.24 7.97 -7.91
CA SER A 296 -13.41 8.45 -8.54
C SER A 296 -13.28 8.42 -10.07
N VAL A 297 -14.20 7.73 -10.76
CA VAL A 297 -14.29 7.68 -12.22
C VAL A 297 -15.58 8.34 -12.66
N GLY A 298 -15.48 9.60 -13.10
CA GLY A 298 -16.59 10.32 -13.74
C GLY A 298 -16.06 11.27 -14.75
N GLY A 299 -16.60 11.22 -15.95
CA GLY A 299 -16.17 12.02 -17.09
C GLY A 299 -16.49 13.51 -16.93
N GLY A 300 -15.66 14.32 -17.50
CA GLY A 300 -15.96 15.71 -17.85
C GLY A 300 -14.98 16.73 -17.30
N THR A 301 -14.20 17.29 -18.23
CA THR A 301 -13.54 18.59 -18.25
C THR A 301 -12.42 18.89 -17.25
N ASN A 302 -11.19 18.90 -17.77
CA ASN A 302 -10.05 19.74 -17.33
C ASN A 302 -9.67 19.84 -15.84
N ALA A 303 -9.75 18.78 -15.09
CA ALA A 303 -9.01 18.63 -13.85
C ALA A 303 -7.94 17.57 -14.04
N GLY A 304 -6.68 17.93 -13.78
CA GLY A 304 -5.52 17.16 -14.17
C GLY A 304 -5.53 15.70 -13.78
N MET A 305 -5.04 14.90 -14.66
CA MET A 305 -4.51 13.54 -14.69
C MET A 305 -5.24 12.41 -13.95
N TYR A 306 -6.13 12.70 -13.02
CA TYR A 306 -6.98 11.73 -12.31
C TYR A 306 -8.38 12.33 -12.25
N GLY A 307 -9.23 11.94 -13.20
CA GLY A 307 -10.61 12.41 -13.25
C GLY A 307 -11.28 12.20 -11.90
N GLY A 308 -11.67 13.27 -11.27
CA GLY A 308 -12.33 13.27 -9.99
C GLY A 308 -13.69 12.60 -10.04
N VAL A 309 -14.14 12.04 -8.94
CA VAL A 309 -15.48 11.50 -8.80
C VAL A 309 -16.14 11.88 -7.50
N ALA A 310 -17.37 12.22 -7.63
CA ALA A 310 -18.26 12.38 -6.51
C ALA A 310 -18.49 11.02 -5.82
N VAL A 311 -17.89 10.85 -4.65
CA VAL A 311 -18.24 9.79 -3.72
C VAL A 311 -19.63 10.10 -3.20
N GLY A 312 -20.54 9.17 -3.29
CA GLY A 312 -21.84 9.31 -2.67
C GLY A 312 -21.69 9.59 -1.17
N LEU A 313 -22.23 10.72 -0.71
CA LEU A 313 -22.17 11.20 0.69
C LEU A 313 -22.60 10.14 1.72
N VAL A 314 -23.37 9.14 1.32
CA VAL A 314 -23.91 8.07 2.18
C VAL A 314 -22.79 7.21 2.76
N GLY A 315 -21.81 6.77 1.94
CA GLY A 315 -20.69 5.95 2.44
C GLY A 315 -19.77 6.68 3.40
N ILE A 316 -19.65 8.01 3.27
CA ILE A 316 -18.82 8.83 4.16
C ILE A 316 -19.48 8.98 5.55
N LEU A 317 -20.80 9.17 5.60
CA LEU A 317 -21.57 9.30 6.84
C LEU A 317 -21.59 7.99 7.64
N GLU A 318 -21.85 6.86 6.98
CA GLU A 318 -21.82 5.54 7.63
C GLU A 318 -20.43 5.21 8.17
N ARG A 319 -19.36 5.50 7.43
CA ARG A 319 -17.98 5.26 7.90
C ARG A 319 -17.60 6.19 9.05
N GLY A 320 -18.01 7.45 9.04
CA GLY A 320 -17.83 8.35 10.18
C GLY A 320 -18.54 7.85 11.45
N LEU A 321 -19.72 7.27 11.30
CA LEU A 321 -20.47 6.64 12.39
C LEU A 321 -19.82 5.35 12.86
N ARG A 322 -19.33 4.51 11.94
CA ARG A 322 -18.55 3.30 12.24
C ARG A 322 -17.25 3.62 12.98
N GLN A 323 -16.52 4.68 12.59
CA GLN A 323 -15.32 5.11 13.31
C GLN A 323 -15.59 5.62 14.73
N ASN A 324 -16.68 6.38 14.93
CA ASN A 324 -17.06 6.82 16.27
C ASN A 324 -17.48 5.65 17.16
N LYS A 325 -18.04 4.60 16.57
CA LYS A 325 -18.35 3.34 17.24
C LYS A 325 -17.05 2.58 17.55
N ALA A 326 -16.16 2.44 16.57
CA ALA A 326 -14.87 1.77 16.71
C ALA A 326 -13.98 2.35 17.81
N ARG A 327 -14.02 3.67 18.06
CA ARG A 327 -13.30 4.30 19.21
C ARG A 327 -13.73 3.78 20.58
N LYS A 328 -14.92 3.21 20.68
CA LYS A 328 -15.49 2.64 21.92
C LYS A 328 -15.31 1.11 21.97
N GLU A 329 -14.80 0.50 20.90
CA GLU A 329 -14.62 -0.93 20.78
C GLU A 329 -13.38 -1.40 21.55
N GLU A 330 -13.29 -2.70 21.71
CA GLU A 330 -12.21 -3.40 22.37
C GLU A 330 -10.87 -3.08 21.68
N LYS A 331 -9.79 -3.07 22.46
CA LYS A 331 -8.44 -2.85 21.96
C LYS A 331 -7.76 -4.19 21.76
N PHE A 332 -7.03 -4.30 20.68
CA PHE A 332 -6.29 -5.49 20.29
C PHE A 332 -4.88 -5.13 19.79
N PRO A 333 -3.98 -6.12 19.63
CA PRO A 333 -2.67 -5.88 19.07
C PRO A 333 -2.78 -5.44 17.61
N ILE A 334 -2.31 -4.21 17.30
CA ILE A 334 -2.18 -3.70 15.93
C ILE A 334 -0.69 -3.64 15.62
N TYR A 335 -0.27 -4.40 14.63
CA TYR A 335 1.13 -4.53 14.25
C TYR A 335 1.61 -3.32 13.45
N ILE A 336 2.91 -3.12 13.48
CA ILE A 336 3.58 -2.09 12.68
C ILE A 336 4.27 -2.80 11.52
N ASP A 337 3.95 -2.37 10.31
CA ASP A 337 4.60 -2.88 9.11
C ASP A 337 6.11 -2.64 9.16
N PRO A 338 6.95 -3.68 9.02
CA PRO A 338 8.39 -3.59 9.19
C PRO A 338 9.09 -2.79 8.08
N LEU A 339 8.44 -2.55 6.95
CA LEU A 339 9.01 -1.81 5.81
C LEU A 339 8.64 -0.33 5.82
N THR A 340 7.42 -0.01 6.23
CA THR A 340 6.85 1.34 6.14
C THR A 340 6.69 2.04 7.48
N GLY A 341 6.52 1.28 8.57
CA GLY A 341 6.14 1.80 9.88
C GLY A 341 4.67 2.23 9.98
N GLU A 342 3.86 1.89 8.97
CA GLU A 342 2.41 2.09 8.99
C GLU A 342 1.73 1.04 9.88
N TYR A 343 0.47 1.28 10.26
CA TYR A 343 -0.33 0.32 11.02
C TYR A 343 -0.86 -0.77 10.11
N ASP A 344 -0.69 -2.02 10.51
CA ASP A 344 -1.26 -3.18 9.84
C ASP A 344 -2.54 -3.60 10.57
N PHE A 345 -3.66 -3.51 9.86
CA PHE A 345 -4.99 -3.84 10.36
C PHE A 345 -5.51 -5.18 9.80
N SER A 346 -4.66 -6.01 9.25
CA SER A 346 -5.05 -7.27 8.60
C SER A 346 -5.56 -8.34 9.58
N GLU A 347 -5.25 -8.21 10.85
CA GLU A 347 -5.71 -9.14 11.91
C GLU A 347 -6.97 -8.63 12.66
N GLU A 348 -7.66 -7.58 12.18
CA GLU A 348 -8.92 -7.09 12.74
C GLU A 348 -10.13 -7.96 12.37
#